data_28a47275953ffbea850ae4ae16fb7056
#
_entry.id   28a47275953ffbea850ae4ae16fb7056
#
_cell.length_a   1.000
_cell.length_b   1.000
_cell.length_c   1.000
_cell.angle_alpha   90.00
_cell.angle_beta   90.00
_cell.angle_gamma   90.00
#
_symmetry.space_group_name_H-M   'P 1'
#
loop_
_entity.id
_entity.type
_entity.pdbx_description
1 polymer ?
#
loop_
_entity_poly.entity_id
_entity_poly.type
_entity_poly.pdbx_seq_one_letter_code
_entity_poly.pdbx_strand_id
1 'polypeptide(L)'
;MGTKKISQLETISDANLSGEAILPVVVSDPLIPNRKAKVNQLFRGVAQGTKAAPGVAFDLDRDTGFYQNAYDQLGLAFGDGGLYCTRIDNGNSSCLLYTSDAADE
;
A
#
# COMPACT_ATOMS: atom_id res chain seq x y z
N MET A 1 11.93 -15.23 -31.91
CA MET A 1 11.83 -14.87 -30.52
C MET A 1 11.20 -15.99 -29.71
N GLY A 2 11.84 -16.41 -28.68
CA GLY A 2 11.30 -17.47 -27.86
C GLY A 2 10.39 -16.92 -26.79
N THR A 3 9.64 -17.81 -26.17
CA THR A 3 8.82 -17.45 -25.01
C THR A 3 9.57 -17.85 -23.75
N LYS A 4 9.36 -17.08 -22.69
CA LYS A 4 9.98 -17.36 -21.41
C LYS A 4 8.93 -17.40 -20.34
N LYS A 5 9.12 -18.26 -19.37
CA LYS A 5 8.34 -18.21 -18.15
C LYS A 5 8.76 -16.98 -17.35
N ILE A 6 7.85 -16.49 -16.50
CA ILE A 6 8.16 -15.32 -15.68
C ILE A 6 9.44 -15.55 -14.88
N SER A 7 9.61 -16.76 -14.36
CA SER A 7 10.79 -17.07 -13.54
C SER A 7 12.08 -17.06 -14.34
N GLN A 8 12.01 -17.08 -15.67
CA GLN A 8 13.18 -17.07 -16.53
C GLN A 8 13.56 -15.69 -17.01
N LEU A 9 12.80 -14.67 -16.66
CA LEU A 9 13.12 -13.30 -17.01
C LEU A 9 14.25 -12.80 -16.13
N GLU A 10 15.02 -11.86 -16.68
CA GLU A 10 16.12 -11.29 -15.92
C GLU A 10 15.60 -10.30 -14.90
N THR A 11 16.24 -10.28 -13.74
CA THR A 11 15.85 -9.35 -12.68
C THR A 11 16.37 -7.96 -13.02
N ILE A 12 15.47 -6.97 -12.91
CA ILE A 12 15.86 -5.59 -13.12
C ILE A 12 16.56 -5.08 -11.87
N SER A 13 17.55 -4.19 -12.05
CA SER A 13 18.20 -3.58 -10.92
C SER A 13 17.29 -2.51 -10.30
N ASP A 14 17.47 -2.28 -9.01
CA ASP A 14 16.64 -1.30 -8.32
C ASP A 14 16.77 0.09 -8.93
N ALA A 15 17.97 0.43 -9.39
CA ALA A 15 18.19 1.75 -9.97
C ALA A 15 17.45 1.94 -11.29
N ASN A 16 17.16 0.86 -12.00
CA ASN A 16 16.50 0.94 -13.29
C ASN A 16 15.00 0.77 -13.22
N LEU A 17 14.48 0.36 -12.08
CA LEU A 17 13.04 0.22 -11.93
C LEU A 17 12.42 1.60 -11.67
N SER A 18 11.58 2.05 -12.57
CA SER A 18 10.95 3.36 -12.43
C SER A 18 9.45 3.18 -12.32
N GLY A 19 8.78 4.26 -11.93
CA GLY A 19 7.33 4.25 -11.89
C GLY A 19 6.69 4.11 -13.26
N GLU A 20 7.45 4.32 -14.34
CA GLU A 20 6.94 4.15 -15.69
C GLU A 20 7.05 2.70 -16.18
N ALA A 21 7.71 1.83 -15.44
CA ALA A 21 7.78 0.42 -15.81
C ALA A 21 6.39 -0.19 -15.80
N ILE A 22 6.16 -1.15 -16.69
CA ILE A 22 4.83 -1.72 -16.85
C ILE A 22 4.81 -3.17 -16.38
N LEU A 23 3.63 -3.56 -15.91
CA LEU A 23 3.35 -4.91 -15.44
C LEU A 23 2.08 -5.40 -16.11
N PRO A 24 2.01 -6.68 -16.49
CA PRO A 24 0.75 -7.23 -16.96
C PRO A 24 -0.20 -7.46 -15.79
N VAL A 25 -1.48 -7.16 -15.98
CA VAL A 25 -2.48 -7.35 -14.96
C VAL A 25 -3.72 -7.97 -15.60
N VAL A 26 -4.46 -8.73 -14.80
CA VAL A 26 -5.74 -9.29 -15.20
C VAL A 26 -6.81 -8.60 -14.36
N VAL A 27 -7.80 -8.05 -15.05
CA VAL A 27 -8.86 -7.30 -14.37
C VAL A 27 -10.19 -7.99 -14.60
N SER A 28 -11.21 -7.57 -13.87
CA SER A 28 -12.52 -8.20 -13.90
C SER A 28 -13.39 -7.73 -15.06
N ASP A 29 -12.80 -7.22 -16.10
CA ASP A 29 -13.50 -6.75 -17.29
C ASP A 29 -13.68 -7.92 -18.25
N PRO A 30 -14.89 -8.40 -18.50
CA PRO A 30 -15.06 -9.57 -19.36
C PRO A 30 -14.67 -9.32 -20.82
N LEU A 31 -14.64 -8.07 -21.27
CA LEU A 31 -14.30 -7.78 -22.65
C LEU A 31 -12.80 -7.63 -22.85
N ILE A 32 -12.10 -7.02 -21.90
CA ILE A 32 -10.67 -6.78 -22.00
C ILE A 32 -10.03 -7.13 -20.66
N PRO A 33 -9.88 -8.43 -20.36
CA PRO A 33 -9.37 -8.83 -19.05
C PRO A 33 -7.86 -8.64 -18.90
N ASN A 34 -7.11 -8.67 -19.99
CA ASN A 34 -5.66 -8.58 -19.92
C ASN A 34 -5.22 -7.17 -20.24
N ARG A 35 -4.56 -6.53 -19.31
CA ARG A 35 -4.14 -5.16 -19.45
C ARG A 35 -2.73 -4.99 -18.90
N LYS A 36 -2.24 -3.78 -18.98
CA LYS A 36 -0.96 -3.43 -18.38
C LYS A 36 -1.18 -2.29 -17.40
N ALA A 37 -0.33 -2.23 -16.41
CA ALA A 37 -0.34 -1.14 -15.44
C ALA A 37 1.09 -0.68 -15.25
N LYS A 38 1.25 0.59 -14.91
CA LYS A 38 2.55 1.10 -14.52
C LYS A 38 2.76 0.86 -13.03
N VAL A 39 4.02 0.78 -12.64
CA VAL A 39 4.35 0.61 -11.24
C VAL A 39 3.72 1.73 -10.41
N ASN A 40 3.78 2.97 -10.88
CA ASN A 40 3.24 4.09 -10.11
C ASN A 40 1.72 4.05 -9.98
N GLN A 41 1.03 3.30 -10.83
CA GLN A 41 -0.42 3.17 -10.69
C GLN A 41 -0.80 2.23 -9.56
N LEU A 42 0.03 1.24 -9.28
CA LEU A 42 -0.28 0.25 -8.26
C LEU A 42 -0.40 0.88 -6.88
N PHE A 43 0.39 1.90 -6.63
CA PHE A 43 0.39 2.53 -5.32
C PHE A 43 -0.79 3.46 -5.10
N ARG A 44 -1.61 3.65 -6.12
CA ARG A 44 -2.83 4.41 -5.98
C ARG A 44 -4.04 3.55 -5.65
N GLY A 45 -3.87 2.24 -5.74
CA GLY A 45 -4.96 1.32 -5.47
C GLY A 45 -4.76 0.49 -4.23
N VAL A 46 -3.97 0.98 -3.29
CA VAL A 46 -3.66 0.24 -2.08
C VAL A 46 -4.90 0.18 -1.18
N ALA A 47 -5.12 -0.97 -0.60
CA ALA A 47 -6.27 -1.16 0.29
C ALA A 47 -6.16 -0.28 1.53
N GLN A 48 -7.31 0.11 2.06
CA GLN A 48 -7.36 0.92 3.26
C GLN A 48 -6.69 0.23 4.45
N GLY A 49 -7.02 -1.03 4.66
CA GLY A 49 -6.49 -1.77 5.78
C GLY A 49 -7.05 -1.28 7.11
N THR A 50 -6.46 -1.78 8.15
CA THR A 50 -6.80 -1.40 9.52
C THR A 50 -5.52 -1.36 10.34
N LYS A 51 -5.65 -0.90 11.57
CA LYS A 51 -4.51 -0.88 12.47
C LYS A 51 -3.94 -2.28 12.69
N ALA A 52 -4.80 -3.29 12.76
CA ALA A 52 -4.35 -4.66 12.96
C ALA A 52 -3.89 -5.34 11.66
N ALA A 53 -4.37 -4.84 10.52
CA ALA A 53 -4.04 -5.42 9.22
C ALA A 53 -3.86 -4.28 8.23
N PRO A 54 -2.69 -3.61 8.25
CA PRO A 54 -2.48 -2.45 7.39
C PRO A 54 -2.54 -2.80 5.91
N GLY A 55 -2.86 -1.80 5.10
CA GLY A 55 -2.96 -1.97 3.68
C GLY A 55 -1.61 -2.16 3.00
N VAL A 56 -0.56 -1.60 3.56
CA VAL A 56 0.82 -1.83 3.12
C VAL A 56 1.58 -2.32 4.32
N ALA A 57 2.18 -3.50 4.22
CA ALA A 57 2.85 -4.11 5.34
C ALA A 57 4.10 -4.81 4.85
N PHE A 58 4.89 -5.25 5.80
CA PHE A 58 6.14 -5.95 5.51
C PHE A 58 5.93 -7.45 5.66
N ASP A 59 6.56 -8.21 4.79
CA ASP A 59 6.38 -9.65 4.80
C ASP A 59 6.82 -10.28 6.12
N LEU A 60 7.87 -9.76 6.71
CA LEU A 60 8.35 -10.24 7.98
C LEU A 60 7.40 -9.94 9.13
N ASP A 61 6.68 -8.84 9.03
CA ASP A 61 5.88 -8.32 10.13
C ASP A 61 4.62 -7.69 9.54
N ARG A 62 3.59 -8.49 9.40
CA ARG A 62 2.45 -8.10 8.58
C ARG A 62 1.46 -7.18 9.28
N ASP A 63 1.70 -6.85 10.53
CA ASP A 63 0.88 -5.87 11.23
C ASP A 63 1.64 -4.58 11.52
N THR A 64 2.73 -4.36 10.79
CA THR A 64 3.44 -3.07 10.80
C THR A 64 3.41 -2.51 9.40
N GLY A 65 2.92 -1.29 9.26
CA GLY A 65 2.83 -0.67 7.94
C GLY A 65 1.91 0.52 7.94
N PHE A 66 1.30 0.77 6.79
CA PHE A 66 0.44 1.93 6.59
C PHE A 66 -1.00 1.49 6.41
N TYR A 67 -1.93 2.26 6.98
CA TYR A 67 -3.34 2.08 6.74
C TYR A 67 -4.00 3.45 6.64
N GLN A 68 -5.24 3.49 6.15
CA GLN A 68 -6.00 4.73 6.11
C GLN A 68 -7.10 4.62 7.14
N ASN A 69 -7.01 5.45 8.18
CA ASN A 69 -7.97 5.40 9.25
C ASN A 69 -9.35 5.85 8.78
N ALA A 70 -9.37 6.91 7.98
CA ALA A 70 -10.58 7.45 7.39
C ALA A 70 -10.15 8.33 6.23
N TYR A 71 -11.08 8.95 5.54
CA TYR A 71 -10.72 9.87 4.48
C TYR A 71 -9.78 10.96 5.03
N ASP A 72 -8.74 11.25 4.29
CA ASP A 72 -7.77 12.29 4.60
C ASP A 72 -7.00 12.02 5.90
N GLN A 73 -6.94 10.77 6.31
CA GLN A 73 -6.18 10.36 7.50
C GLN A 73 -5.25 9.23 7.12
N LEU A 74 -3.97 9.39 7.44
CA LEU A 74 -2.97 8.37 7.20
C LEU A 74 -2.57 7.77 8.53
N GLY A 75 -2.56 6.45 8.61
CA GLY A 75 -2.18 5.75 9.81
C GLY A 75 -0.92 4.95 9.66
N LEU A 76 -0.18 4.85 10.74
CA LEU A 76 0.97 3.98 10.85
C LEU A 76 0.66 2.93 11.90
N ALA A 77 0.79 1.66 11.52
CA ALA A 77 0.49 0.55 12.40
C ALA A 77 1.79 -0.07 12.91
N PHE A 78 1.81 -0.41 14.18
CA PHE A 78 2.96 -1.02 14.83
C PHE A 78 2.43 -2.17 15.69
N GLY A 79 2.22 -3.32 15.08
CA GLY A 79 1.51 -4.36 15.75
C GLY A 79 0.08 -3.91 15.97
N ASP A 80 -0.40 -4.02 17.19
CA ASP A 80 -1.77 -3.59 17.48
C ASP A 80 -1.84 -2.16 17.96
N GLY A 81 -0.72 -1.45 18.00
CA GLY A 81 -0.71 -0.03 18.30
C GLY A 81 -0.46 0.77 17.04
N GLY A 82 -0.63 2.06 17.14
CA GLY A 82 -0.38 2.88 15.97
C GLY A 82 -0.68 4.34 16.22
N LEU A 83 -0.49 5.12 15.18
CA LEU A 83 -0.87 6.53 15.20
C LEU A 83 -1.48 6.86 13.86
N TYR A 84 -2.32 7.88 13.83
CA TYR A 84 -2.75 8.42 12.56
C TYR A 84 -2.72 9.93 12.59
N CYS A 85 -2.63 10.51 11.41
CA CYS A 85 -2.59 11.94 11.23
C CYS A 85 -3.76 12.36 10.37
N THR A 86 -4.30 13.53 10.67
CA THR A 86 -5.41 14.08 9.93
C THR A 86 -5.17 15.56 9.71
N ARG A 87 -5.81 16.08 8.69
CA ARG A 87 -5.74 17.50 8.41
C ARG A 87 -6.94 18.21 9.02
N ILE A 88 -6.70 19.36 9.60
CA ILE A 88 -7.77 20.19 10.13
C ILE A 88 -8.13 21.22 9.07
N ASP A 89 -9.39 21.62 9.05
CA ASP A 89 -9.92 22.47 7.98
C ASP A 89 -9.18 23.78 7.80
N ASN A 90 -8.60 24.31 8.86
CA ASN A 90 -7.88 25.57 8.75
C ASN A 90 -6.43 25.41 8.28
N GLY A 91 -6.11 24.25 7.75
CA GLY A 91 -4.78 24.00 7.20
C GLY A 91 -3.81 23.41 8.19
N ASN A 92 -4.14 23.37 9.45
CA ASN A 92 -3.30 22.69 10.43
C ASN A 92 -3.48 21.18 10.33
N SER A 93 -2.52 20.47 10.90
CA SER A 93 -2.58 19.03 10.95
C SER A 93 -2.40 18.57 12.38
N SER A 94 -2.95 17.41 12.69
CA SER A 94 -2.73 16.80 13.98
C SER A 94 -2.59 15.31 13.83
N CYS A 95 -1.84 14.70 14.75
CA CYS A 95 -1.61 13.28 14.78
C CYS A 95 -2.07 12.76 16.13
N LEU A 96 -2.72 11.59 16.08
CA LEU A 96 -3.20 10.94 17.29
C LEU A 96 -2.54 9.59 17.42
N LEU A 97 -2.08 9.29 18.61
CA LEU A 97 -1.43 8.04 18.93
C LEU A 97 -2.45 7.05 19.48
N TYR A 98 -2.48 5.86 18.89
CA TYR A 98 -3.32 4.79 19.36
C TYR A 98 -2.48 3.60 19.78
N THR A 99 -2.87 2.96 20.86
CA THR A 99 -2.29 1.69 21.27
C THR A 99 -3.43 0.74 21.56
N SER A 100 -3.10 -0.55 21.64
CA SER A 100 -4.12 -1.55 21.90
C SER A 100 -4.74 -1.40 23.27
N ASP A 101 -4.03 -0.81 24.20
CA ASP A 101 -4.55 -0.58 25.54
C ASP A 101 -4.73 0.89 25.83
N ALA A 102 -4.96 1.68 24.79
CA ALA A 102 -5.16 3.12 24.97
C ALA A 102 -6.36 3.43 25.83
N ALA A 103 -7.31 2.54 25.87
CA ALA A 103 -8.50 2.76 26.67
C ALA A 103 -8.19 2.87 28.15
N ASP A 104 -7.04 2.45 28.55
CA ASP A 104 -6.66 2.51 29.97
C ASP A 104 -6.44 3.92 30.45
N GLU A 105 -6.34 4.84 29.55
CA GLU A 105 -6.02 6.21 29.92
C GLU A 105 -7.22 7.07 30.09
#